data_026303919cdf64492a52587754bebe11
#
_entry.id   026303919cdf64492a52587754bebe11
#
_cell.length_a   1.000
_cell.length_b   1.000
_cell.length_c   1.000
_cell.angle_alpha   90.00
_cell.angle_beta   90.00
_cell.angle_gamma   90.00
#
_symmetry.space_group_name_H-M   'P 1'
#
loop_
_entity.id
_entity.type
_entity.pdbx_description
1 polymer ?
#
loop_
_entity_poly.entity_id
_entity_poly.type
_entity_poly.pdbx_seq_one_letter_code
_entity_poly.pdbx_strand_id
1 'polypeptide(L)'
;MNHFDATTSLERSDDGFEGKLDRSWWVVRGPHGGYLASIMLRALTEALDDPERRVRSLTVHFVAAPDDGPFSIETTIERAGRSITFMSARMSQGGRCVAVALAAFSVDWTGPEFDDAEMPELAGPEDAFQFPLDDPIVPPFLHNFDMRWALGGIPFSGADRAEVGGWMRLADPRIADAILMTTYADAWPPVVFPRLTTPVVCPTVDLTIHFRSALPVEDARPDDFYLGVYDSKLARDGFFEETGEIWSAEGQLLVQSRQLALILTP
;
A
#
# COMPACT_ATOMS: atom_id res chain seq x y z
N MET A 1 17.71 -12.24 4.77
CA MET A 1 16.27 -11.88 4.79
C MET A 1 16.21 -10.40 4.49
N ASN A 2 15.37 -9.99 3.54
CA ASN A 2 15.17 -8.59 3.16
C ASN A 2 14.55 -7.81 4.35
N HIS A 3 14.83 -6.49 4.43
CA HIS A 3 14.34 -5.64 5.54
C HIS A 3 12.80 -5.63 5.62
N PHE A 4 12.12 -5.53 4.46
CA PHE A 4 10.65 -5.58 4.41
C PHE A 4 10.11 -6.91 4.95
N ASP A 5 10.69 -8.04 4.54
CA ASP A 5 10.26 -9.35 5.03
C ASP A 5 10.52 -9.53 6.53
N ALA A 6 11.63 -9.00 7.04
CA ALA A 6 11.94 -9.04 8.47
C ALA A 6 10.94 -8.23 9.30
N THR A 7 10.57 -7.04 8.82
CA THR A 7 9.71 -6.10 9.56
C THR A 7 8.21 -6.38 9.39
N THR A 8 7.82 -7.19 8.40
CA THR A 8 6.44 -7.67 8.21
C THR A 8 6.24 -9.12 8.65
N SER A 9 7.29 -9.78 9.19
CA SER A 9 7.21 -11.16 9.66
C SER A 9 6.23 -11.31 10.82
N LEU A 10 5.60 -12.47 10.89
CA LEU A 10 4.62 -12.83 11.90
C LEU A 10 5.00 -14.14 12.57
N GLU A 11 4.69 -14.26 13.83
CA GLU A 11 4.77 -15.50 14.60
C GLU A 11 3.35 -16.02 14.83
N ARG A 12 3.12 -17.33 14.61
CA ARG A 12 1.83 -17.94 14.93
C ARG A 12 1.66 -18.05 16.44
N SER A 13 0.47 -17.69 16.93
CA SER A 13 0.03 -17.85 18.30
C SER A 13 -1.23 -18.72 18.37
N ASP A 14 -1.70 -19.04 19.58
CA ASP A 14 -2.91 -19.85 19.78
C ASP A 14 -4.17 -19.17 19.20
N ASP A 15 -4.19 -17.82 19.19
CA ASP A 15 -5.34 -17.00 18.76
C ASP A 15 -5.13 -16.32 17.40
N GLY A 16 -4.05 -16.64 16.65
CA GLY A 16 -3.77 -16.03 15.36
C GLY A 16 -2.29 -15.74 15.12
N PHE A 17 -1.92 -14.46 15.05
CA PHE A 17 -0.56 -14.03 14.76
C PHE A 17 -0.11 -12.91 15.69
N GLU A 18 1.18 -12.87 15.96
CA GLU A 18 1.83 -11.80 16.70
C GLU A 18 3.00 -11.22 15.89
N GLY A 19 3.31 -9.96 16.13
CA GLY A 19 4.44 -9.28 15.51
C GLY A 19 4.82 -8.02 16.27
N LYS A 20 5.81 -7.31 15.74
CA LYS A 20 6.26 -6.03 16.30
C LYS A 20 6.42 -5.01 15.19
N LEU A 21 5.88 -3.81 15.41
CA LEU A 21 6.03 -2.68 14.49
C LEU A 21 7.46 -2.16 14.50
N ASP A 22 8.00 -1.84 13.33
CA ASP A 22 9.34 -1.31 13.16
C ASP A 22 9.31 0.19 12.84
N ARG A 23 10.12 0.96 13.56
CA ARG A 23 10.21 2.43 13.46
C ARG A 23 10.66 2.94 12.09
N SER A 24 11.35 2.13 11.31
CA SER A 24 11.74 2.51 9.94
C SER A 24 10.55 2.74 9.01
N TRP A 25 9.37 2.25 9.37
CA TRP A 25 8.11 2.45 8.62
C TRP A 25 7.24 3.57 9.15
N TRP A 26 7.76 4.44 10.04
CA TRP A 26 6.99 5.57 10.56
C TRP A 26 6.88 6.73 9.56
N VAL A 27 5.67 7.28 9.47
CA VAL A 27 5.37 8.59 8.90
C VAL A 27 5.43 9.64 10.02
N VAL A 28 4.68 10.71 9.94
CA VAL A 28 4.71 11.79 10.93
C VAL A 28 4.15 11.37 12.30
N ARG A 29 3.02 10.63 12.30
CA ARG A 29 2.29 10.24 13.54
C ARG A 29 1.87 8.78 13.53
N GLY A 30 2.83 7.87 13.43
CA GLY A 30 2.54 6.44 13.43
C GLY A 30 3.15 5.72 12.23
N PRO A 31 2.94 4.42 12.11
CA PRO A 31 3.44 3.64 10.99
C PRO A 31 2.66 3.95 9.70
N HIS A 32 3.30 3.76 8.58
CA HIS A 32 2.76 3.86 7.24
C HIS A 32 1.56 2.92 7.04
N GLY A 33 0.47 3.41 6.41
CA GLY A 33 -0.76 2.62 6.26
C GLY A 33 -0.58 1.39 5.38
N GLY A 34 0.11 1.52 4.25
CA GLY A 34 0.43 0.40 3.37
C GLY A 34 1.30 -0.67 4.04
N TYR A 35 2.19 -0.29 4.97
CA TYR A 35 2.95 -1.24 5.79
C TYR A 35 2.04 -2.04 6.72
N LEU A 36 1.10 -1.40 7.42
CA LEU A 36 0.12 -2.08 8.25
C LEU A 36 -0.79 -3.00 7.42
N ALA A 37 -1.25 -2.53 6.26
CA ALA A 37 -2.07 -3.31 5.33
C ALA A 37 -1.33 -4.55 4.82
N SER A 38 -0.02 -4.44 4.56
CA SER A 38 0.83 -5.57 4.14
C SER A 38 0.97 -6.62 5.23
N ILE A 39 1.14 -6.21 6.48
CA ILE A 39 1.17 -7.13 7.64
C ILE A 39 -0.17 -7.87 7.75
N MET A 40 -1.30 -7.17 7.59
CA MET A 40 -2.62 -7.79 7.65
C MET A 40 -2.85 -8.74 6.48
N LEU A 41 -2.42 -8.40 5.26
CA LEU A 41 -2.51 -9.31 4.12
C LEU A 41 -1.62 -10.55 4.32
N ARG A 42 -0.43 -10.39 4.90
CA ARG A 42 0.44 -11.53 5.25
C ARG A 42 -0.27 -12.48 6.21
N ALA A 43 -0.87 -11.98 7.29
CA ALA A 43 -1.63 -12.79 8.24
C ALA A 43 -2.77 -13.56 7.57
N LEU A 44 -3.53 -12.88 6.70
CA LEU A 44 -4.63 -13.50 5.95
C LEU A 44 -4.13 -14.58 4.98
N THR A 45 -3.03 -14.33 4.28
CA THR A 45 -2.43 -15.29 3.34
C THR A 45 -1.88 -16.52 4.06
N GLU A 46 -1.19 -16.31 5.19
CA GLU A 46 -0.66 -17.40 6.00
C GLU A 46 -1.77 -18.22 6.71
N ALA A 47 -2.87 -17.55 7.09
CA ALA A 47 -4.03 -18.23 7.67
C ALA A 47 -4.83 -19.04 6.63
N LEU A 48 -4.89 -18.56 5.39
CA LEU A 48 -5.55 -19.27 4.30
C LEU A 48 -4.83 -20.56 3.94
N ASP A 49 -3.49 -20.54 3.93
CA ASP A 49 -2.60 -21.67 3.63
C ASP A 49 -2.99 -22.43 2.34
N ASP A 50 -3.40 -21.69 1.31
CA ASP A 50 -3.81 -22.23 0.01
C ASP A 50 -3.13 -21.45 -1.13
N PRO A 51 -2.03 -22.00 -1.70
CA PRO A 51 -1.26 -21.32 -2.75
C PRO A 51 -1.99 -21.21 -4.10
N GLU A 52 -3.05 -21.99 -4.31
CA GLU A 52 -3.87 -21.91 -5.52
C GLU A 52 -4.79 -20.68 -5.53
N ARG A 53 -4.98 -20.04 -4.36
CA ARG A 53 -5.86 -18.90 -4.21
C ARG A 53 -5.06 -17.62 -4.06
N ARG A 54 -5.12 -16.79 -5.08
CA ARG A 54 -4.51 -15.45 -5.07
C ARG A 54 -5.45 -14.43 -4.44
N VAL A 55 -4.91 -13.45 -3.74
CA VAL A 55 -5.70 -12.30 -3.29
C VAL A 55 -6.23 -11.53 -4.51
N ARG A 56 -7.51 -11.14 -4.46
CA ARG A 56 -8.19 -10.33 -5.48
C ARG A 56 -8.53 -8.93 -5.00
N SER A 57 -8.88 -8.83 -3.73
CA SER A 57 -9.13 -7.55 -3.09
C SER A 57 -8.74 -7.59 -1.62
N LEU A 58 -8.33 -6.43 -1.13
CA LEU A 58 -8.10 -6.14 0.27
C LEU A 58 -8.71 -4.78 0.59
N THR A 59 -9.52 -4.69 1.64
CA THR A 59 -9.96 -3.40 2.20
C THR A 59 -9.53 -3.35 3.66
N VAL A 60 -8.85 -2.27 4.05
CA VAL A 60 -8.40 -2.03 5.42
C VAL A 60 -9.00 -0.74 5.94
N HIS A 61 -9.60 -0.78 7.13
CA HIS A 61 -10.00 0.41 7.88
C HIS A 61 -9.00 0.65 9.02
N PHE A 62 -8.43 1.84 9.07
CA PHE A 62 -7.48 2.26 10.10
C PHE A 62 -8.25 2.90 11.26
N VAL A 63 -8.47 2.13 12.31
CA VAL A 63 -9.34 2.51 13.45
C VAL A 63 -8.63 3.42 14.43
N ALA A 64 -7.35 3.17 14.68
CA ALA A 64 -6.51 3.97 15.56
C ALA A 64 -5.04 3.83 15.19
N ALA A 65 -4.27 4.91 15.33
CA ALA A 65 -2.82 4.83 15.16
C ALA A 65 -2.20 3.95 16.26
N PRO A 66 -1.41 2.92 15.91
CA PRO A 66 -0.68 2.14 16.91
C PRO A 66 0.57 2.88 17.37
N ASP A 67 1.04 2.50 18.55
CA ASP A 67 2.32 2.89 19.08
C ASP A 67 3.44 1.90 18.63
N ASP A 68 4.68 2.23 18.92
CA ASP A 68 5.80 1.30 18.80
C ASP A 68 5.62 0.10 19.74
N GLY A 69 5.82 -1.11 19.24
CA GLY A 69 5.74 -2.29 20.07
C GLY A 69 4.98 -3.48 19.44
N PRO A 70 4.69 -4.49 20.28
CA PRO A 70 4.03 -5.70 19.82
C PRO A 70 2.55 -5.45 19.49
N PHE A 71 2.04 -6.24 18.55
CA PHE A 71 0.64 -6.31 18.16
C PHE A 71 0.21 -7.77 17.98
N SER A 72 -1.10 -8.01 17.99
CA SER A 72 -1.72 -9.29 17.63
C SER A 72 -2.67 -9.12 16.45
N ILE A 73 -2.84 -10.18 15.66
CA ILE A 73 -3.82 -10.25 14.58
C ILE A 73 -4.64 -11.52 14.71
N GLU A 74 -5.93 -11.36 14.87
CA GLU A 74 -6.92 -12.44 14.76
C GLU A 74 -7.42 -12.50 13.32
N THR A 75 -7.54 -13.73 12.76
CA THR A 75 -8.06 -13.95 11.42
C THR A 75 -9.28 -14.86 11.44
N THR A 76 -10.25 -14.60 10.56
CA THR A 76 -11.46 -15.40 10.45
C THR A 76 -11.76 -15.72 8.99
N ILE A 77 -12.07 -16.97 8.69
CA ILE A 77 -12.67 -17.38 7.42
C ILE A 77 -14.17 -17.07 7.50
N GLU A 78 -14.59 -15.97 6.88
CA GLU A 78 -16.00 -15.58 6.83
C GLU A 78 -16.83 -16.54 5.96
N ARG A 79 -16.22 -16.98 4.86
CA ARG A 79 -16.81 -17.95 3.96
C ARG A 79 -15.73 -18.64 3.13
N ALA A 80 -15.67 -19.96 3.19
CA ALA A 80 -14.90 -20.79 2.25
C ALA A 80 -15.84 -21.34 1.17
N GLY A 81 -15.70 -20.80 -0.06
CA GLY A 81 -16.41 -21.32 -1.24
C GLY A 81 -15.50 -22.17 -2.10
N ARG A 82 -16.07 -22.86 -3.10
CA ARG A 82 -15.29 -23.69 -4.03
C ARG A 82 -14.22 -22.88 -4.77
N SER A 83 -14.52 -21.66 -5.16
CA SER A 83 -13.64 -20.82 -5.98
C SER A 83 -13.20 -19.54 -5.29
N ILE A 84 -13.98 -18.99 -4.36
CA ILE A 84 -13.69 -17.76 -3.62
C ILE A 84 -13.78 -18.01 -2.13
N THR A 85 -12.79 -17.51 -1.39
CA THR A 85 -12.77 -17.46 0.07
C THR A 85 -12.74 -16.01 0.51
N PHE A 86 -13.61 -15.65 1.45
CA PHE A 86 -13.61 -14.34 2.11
C PHE A 86 -13.06 -14.50 3.51
N MET A 87 -12.15 -13.61 3.87
CA MET A 87 -11.49 -13.62 5.17
C MET A 87 -11.44 -12.22 5.76
N SER A 88 -11.55 -12.14 7.07
CA SER A 88 -11.31 -10.91 7.82
C SER A 88 -10.11 -11.03 8.75
N ALA A 89 -9.52 -9.89 9.09
CA ALA A 89 -8.46 -9.77 10.08
C ALA A 89 -8.70 -8.58 10.99
N ARG A 90 -8.33 -8.71 12.25
CA ARG A 90 -8.36 -7.64 13.24
C ARG A 90 -7.00 -7.51 13.89
N MET A 91 -6.35 -6.37 13.68
CA MET A 91 -5.11 -6.02 14.37
C MET A 91 -5.42 -5.29 15.68
N SER A 92 -4.79 -5.72 16.75
CA SER A 92 -4.95 -5.14 18.09
C SER A 92 -3.60 -4.86 18.74
N GLN A 93 -3.53 -3.80 19.53
CA GLN A 93 -2.38 -3.45 20.34
C GLN A 93 -2.81 -2.99 21.73
N GLY A 94 -2.31 -3.65 22.77
CA GLY A 94 -2.70 -3.36 24.16
C GLY A 94 -4.21 -3.49 24.41
N GLY A 95 -4.88 -4.43 23.74
CA GLY A 95 -6.34 -4.65 23.83
C GLY A 95 -7.20 -3.65 23.02
N ARG A 96 -6.56 -2.68 22.33
CA ARG A 96 -7.26 -1.70 21.48
C ARG A 96 -7.18 -2.12 20.01
N CYS A 97 -8.32 -2.11 19.30
CA CYS A 97 -8.33 -2.32 17.86
C CYS A 97 -7.58 -1.20 17.14
N VAL A 98 -6.65 -1.58 16.27
CA VAL A 98 -5.84 -0.69 15.45
C VAL A 98 -6.35 -0.63 14.02
N ALA A 99 -6.60 -1.79 13.43
CA ALA A 99 -7.10 -1.90 12.07
C ALA A 99 -7.99 -3.14 11.89
N VAL A 100 -8.88 -3.08 10.91
CA VAL A 100 -9.74 -4.20 10.49
C VAL A 100 -9.62 -4.35 8.99
N ALA A 101 -9.44 -5.59 8.51
CA ALA A 101 -9.35 -5.88 7.09
C ALA A 101 -10.38 -6.92 6.66
N LEU A 102 -10.81 -6.82 5.39
CA LEU A 102 -11.57 -7.82 4.66
C LEU A 102 -10.87 -8.11 3.34
N ALA A 103 -10.66 -9.39 3.01
CA ALA A 103 -10.02 -9.80 1.78
C ALA A 103 -10.81 -10.90 1.07
N ALA A 104 -10.70 -10.92 -0.27
CA ALA A 104 -11.19 -11.99 -1.11
C ALA A 104 -10.03 -12.68 -1.81
N PHE A 105 -9.97 -14.01 -1.67
CA PHE A 105 -9.00 -14.87 -2.34
C PHE A 105 -9.71 -15.81 -3.31
N SER A 106 -9.14 -16.07 -4.48
CA SER A 106 -9.75 -16.98 -5.44
C SER A 106 -8.73 -17.70 -6.30
N VAL A 107 -9.13 -18.87 -6.78
CA VAL A 107 -8.51 -19.50 -7.95
C VAL A 107 -8.78 -18.65 -9.18
N ASP A 108 -8.07 -18.91 -10.27
CA ASP A 108 -8.32 -18.25 -11.55
C ASP A 108 -9.64 -18.73 -12.15
N TRP A 109 -10.31 -17.81 -12.84
CA TRP A 109 -11.54 -18.07 -13.57
C TRP A 109 -11.30 -17.92 -15.05
N THR A 110 -11.94 -18.79 -15.84
CA THR A 110 -12.01 -18.61 -17.28
C THR A 110 -13.25 -17.78 -17.61
N GLY A 111 -13.09 -16.73 -18.41
CA GLY A 111 -14.17 -15.84 -18.80
C GLY A 111 -13.77 -14.92 -19.95
N PRO A 112 -14.65 -14.03 -20.39
CA PRO A 112 -14.31 -12.96 -21.34
C PRO A 112 -13.21 -12.08 -20.76
N GLU A 113 -12.23 -11.71 -21.59
CA GLU A 113 -11.13 -10.84 -21.22
C GLU A 113 -11.08 -9.63 -22.13
N PHE A 114 -10.73 -8.49 -21.56
CA PHE A 114 -10.37 -7.27 -22.26
C PHE A 114 -9.40 -6.49 -21.40
N ASP A 115 -8.54 -5.72 -22.03
CA ASP A 115 -7.61 -4.80 -21.37
C ASP A 115 -7.57 -3.49 -22.18
N ASP A 116 -8.28 -2.49 -21.67
CA ASP A 116 -8.33 -1.14 -22.22
C ASP A 116 -7.52 -0.16 -21.30
N ALA A 117 -6.74 -0.71 -20.35
CA ALA A 117 -5.94 0.10 -19.46
C ALA A 117 -4.68 0.59 -20.19
N GLU A 118 -4.41 1.87 -20.10
CA GLU A 118 -3.27 2.51 -20.75
C GLU A 118 -2.34 3.12 -19.71
N MET A 119 -1.10 2.61 -19.65
CA MET A 119 -0.07 3.19 -18.78
C MET A 119 0.25 4.62 -19.26
N PRO A 120 0.27 5.62 -18.35
CA PRO A 120 0.65 6.97 -18.72
C PRO A 120 2.06 7.06 -19.29
N GLU A 121 2.24 7.84 -20.35
CA GLU A 121 3.56 8.15 -20.90
C GLU A 121 4.26 9.18 -20.00
N LEU A 122 5.25 8.76 -19.24
CA LEU A 122 6.05 9.57 -18.33
C LEU A 122 7.55 9.36 -18.57
N ALA A 123 8.36 10.26 -18.01
CA ALA A 123 9.80 10.05 -17.98
C ALA A 123 10.17 8.74 -17.31
N GLY A 124 11.10 7.99 -17.86
CA GLY A 124 11.61 6.75 -17.27
C GLY A 124 12.33 6.99 -15.94
N PRO A 125 12.58 5.93 -15.16
CA PRO A 125 13.18 6.05 -13.82
C PRO A 125 14.55 6.72 -13.82
N GLU A 126 15.32 6.62 -14.91
CA GLU A 126 16.65 7.22 -15.04
C GLU A 126 16.58 8.75 -15.26
N ASP A 127 15.49 9.24 -15.89
CA ASP A 127 15.27 10.65 -16.21
C ASP A 127 14.35 11.36 -15.22
N ALA A 128 13.71 10.62 -14.33
CA ALA A 128 12.78 11.15 -13.34
C ALA A 128 13.52 11.75 -12.13
N PHE A 129 12.90 12.74 -11.49
CA PHE A 129 13.49 13.46 -10.36
C PHE A 129 13.57 12.59 -9.11
N GLN A 130 14.76 12.44 -8.54
CA GLN A 130 14.94 11.77 -7.25
C GLN A 130 14.87 12.80 -6.12
N PHE A 131 13.93 12.60 -5.20
CA PHE A 131 13.79 13.46 -4.04
C PHE A 131 14.96 13.22 -3.06
N PRO A 132 15.65 14.28 -2.57
CA PRO A 132 16.71 14.12 -1.60
C PRO A 132 16.15 13.65 -0.25
N LEU A 133 16.73 12.57 0.29
CA LEU A 133 16.28 11.97 1.55
C LEU A 133 17.08 12.42 2.78
N ASP A 134 18.08 13.30 2.60
CA ASP A 134 18.96 13.78 3.67
C ASP A 134 18.38 14.93 4.50
N ASP A 135 17.18 15.43 4.14
CA ASP A 135 16.48 16.44 4.93
C ASP A 135 15.83 15.81 6.19
N PRO A 136 16.08 16.37 7.39
CA PRO A 136 15.48 15.88 8.64
C PRO A 136 13.95 15.84 8.69
N ILE A 137 13.27 16.55 7.79
CA ILE A 137 11.80 16.56 7.68
C ILE A 137 11.26 15.31 6.96
N VAL A 138 12.13 14.58 6.25
CA VAL A 138 11.75 13.37 5.51
C VAL A 138 11.38 12.26 6.50
N PRO A 139 10.17 11.71 6.41
CA PRO A 139 9.76 10.67 7.34
C PRO A 139 10.55 9.37 7.13
N PRO A 140 10.81 8.59 8.20
CA PRO A 140 11.65 7.39 8.15
C PRO A 140 11.26 6.40 7.06
N PHE A 141 9.96 6.21 6.80
CA PHE A 141 9.50 5.21 5.85
C PHE A 141 10.03 5.42 4.42
N LEU A 142 10.27 6.66 4.00
CA LEU A 142 10.79 6.97 2.67
C LEU A 142 12.20 6.43 2.41
N HIS A 143 12.99 6.21 3.46
CA HIS A 143 14.32 5.59 3.33
C HIS A 143 14.26 4.10 2.93
N ASN A 144 13.08 3.47 3.03
CA ASN A 144 12.89 2.10 2.57
C ASN A 144 12.69 2.01 1.05
N PHE A 145 12.57 3.15 0.34
CA PHE A 145 12.27 3.21 -1.09
C PHE A 145 13.36 3.93 -1.88
N ASP A 146 13.53 3.54 -3.14
CA ASP A 146 14.10 4.34 -4.20
C ASP A 146 12.93 4.87 -5.04
N MET A 147 12.60 6.15 -4.87
CA MET A 147 11.47 6.80 -5.53
C MET A 147 11.95 7.83 -6.54
N ARG A 148 11.34 7.82 -7.73
CA ARG A 148 11.65 8.68 -8.87
C ARG A 148 10.40 9.42 -9.31
N TRP A 149 10.32 10.70 -8.98
CA TRP A 149 9.16 11.54 -9.22
C TRP A 149 9.00 11.86 -10.71
N ALA A 150 7.90 11.46 -11.33
CA ALA A 150 7.64 11.66 -12.76
C ALA A 150 6.29 12.36 -13.05
N LEU A 151 5.40 12.46 -12.05
CA LEU A 151 4.07 13.04 -12.20
C LEU A 151 3.73 13.97 -11.04
N GLY A 152 3.06 15.08 -11.36
CA GLY A 152 2.53 16.03 -10.39
C GLY A 152 3.56 17.00 -9.83
N GLY A 153 3.07 17.93 -9.02
CA GLY A 153 3.90 18.92 -8.32
C GLY A 153 4.56 18.34 -7.07
N ILE A 154 5.60 19.00 -6.58
CA ILE A 154 6.17 18.66 -5.26
C ILE A 154 5.20 19.08 -4.14
N PRO A 155 5.24 18.43 -2.97
CA PRO A 155 4.38 18.76 -1.84
C PRO A 155 4.42 20.27 -1.50
N PHE A 156 3.23 20.83 -1.27
CA PHE A 156 3.01 22.23 -0.86
C PHE A 156 3.45 23.31 -1.86
N SER A 157 3.52 22.95 -3.14
CA SER A 157 3.87 23.89 -4.23
C SER A 157 2.71 24.74 -4.77
N GLY A 158 1.47 24.44 -4.39
CA GLY A 158 0.27 25.12 -4.91
C GLY A 158 -0.06 24.74 -6.36
N ALA A 159 0.19 23.49 -6.74
CA ALA A 159 -0.11 22.95 -8.06
C ALA A 159 -1.60 22.98 -8.40
N ASP A 160 -1.94 23.06 -9.68
CA ASP A 160 -3.34 23.12 -10.13
C ASP A 160 -4.10 21.80 -9.97
N ARG A 161 -3.39 20.67 -9.93
CA ARG A 161 -3.98 19.31 -9.84
C ARG A 161 -3.50 18.58 -8.61
N ALA A 162 -4.39 17.76 -8.05
CA ALA A 162 -4.07 16.81 -6.99
C ALA A 162 -3.67 15.50 -7.66
N GLU A 163 -2.42 15.41 -8.06
CA GLU A 163 -1.83 14.23 -8.67
C GLU A 163 -0.37 14.09 -8.25
N VAL A 164 0.06 12.86 -8.09
CA VAL A 164 1.43 12.52 -7.72
C VAL A 164 1.77 11.14 -8.24
N GLY A 165 3.02 10.91 -8.58
CA GLY A 165 3.45 9.59 -9.00
C GLY A 165 4.82 9.56 -9.61
N GLY A 166 5.21 8.36 -9.97
CA GLY A 166 6.49 8.06 -10.58
C GLY A 166 6.91 6.62 -10.28
N TRP A 167 8.19 6.37 -10.46
CA TRP A 167 8.76 5.04 -10.32
C TRP A 167 9.17 4.78 -8.88
N MET A 168 8.94 3.56 -8.42
CA MET A 168 9.30 3.15 -7.08
C MET A 168 9.77 1.69 -7.04
N ARG A 169 10.71 1.42 -6.14
CA ARG A 169 11.12 0.09 -5.71
C ARG A 169 11.61 0.15 -4.27
N LEU A 170 11.80 -0.99 -3.62
CA LEU A 170 12.48 -0.99 -2.33
C LEU A 170 13.96 -0.63 -2.49
N ALA A 171 14.51 0.12 -1.53
CA ALA A 171 15.94 0.41 -1.43
C ALA A 171 16.75 -0.87 -1.13
N ASP A 172 16.18 -1.81 -0.37
CA ASP A 172 16.70 -3.17 -0.18
C ASP A 172 15.97 -4.10 -1.18
N PRO A 173 16.60 -4.51 -2.30
CA PRO A 173 15.94 -5.14 -3.43
C PRO A 173 15.17 -6.42 -3.08
N ARG A 174 13.95 -6.54 -3.59
CA ARG A 174 13.04 -7.67 -3.36
C ARG A 174 12.06 -7.83 -4.53
N ILE A 175 11.82 -9.06 -4.98
CA ILE A 175 10.75 -9.35 -5.94
C ILE A 175 9.41 -8.92 -5.35
N ALA A 176 8.65 -8.11 -6.11
CA ALA A 176 7.38 -7.57 -5.66
C ALA A 176 6.25 -8.58 -5.84
N ASP A 177 5.79 -9.12 -4.72
CA ASP A 177 4.59 -9.94 -4.60
C ASP A 177 3.37 -9.08 -4.17
N ALA A 178 2.22 -9.70 -3.96
CA ALA A 178 1.00 -9.02 -3.53
C ALA A 178 1.16 -8.29 -2.18
N ILE A 179 2.01 -8.80 -1.28
CA ILE A 179 2.24 -8.19 0.02
C ILE A 179 3.02 -6.88 -0.15
N LEU A 180 4.07 -6.86 -0.98
CA LEU A 180 4.81 -5.64 -1.25
C LEU A 180 3.99 -4.64 -2.09
N MET A 181 3.22 -5.11 -3.08
CA MET A 181 2.31 -4.25 -3.85
C MET A 181 1.25 -3.57 -2.97
N THR A 182 0.86 -4.18 -1.85
CA THR A 182 -0.01 -3.55 -0.85
C THR A 182 0.67 -2.34 -0.20
N THR A 183 1.97 -2.42 0.11
CA THR A 183 2.74 -1.27 0.60
C THR A 183 2.86 -0.20 -0.48
N TYR A 184 3.11 -0.58 -1.73
CA TYR A 184 3.23 0.36 -2.85
C TYR A 184 1.93 1.13 -3.12
N ALA A 185 0.76 0.52 -2.88
CA ALA A 185 -0.52 1.18 -3.07
C ALA A 185 -0.78 2.41 -2.18
N ASP A 186 0.09 2.64 -1.18
CA ASP A 186 0.03 3.78 -0.23
C ASP A 186 1.40 4.48 -0.09
N ALA A 187 2.38 4.19 -0.97
CA ALA A 187 3.77 4.63 -0.78
C ALA A 187 4.00 6.12 -1.09
N TRP A 188 3.18 6.72 -1.94
CA TRP A 188 3.34 8.10 -2.35
C TRP A 188 2.74 9.09 -1.35
N PRO A 189 3.26 10.33 -1.28
CA PRO A 189 2.64 11.36 -0.44
C PRO A 189 1.18 11.60 -0.83
N PRO A 190 0.31 11.96 0.13
CA PRO A 190 -1.09 12.27 -0.15
C PRO A 190 -1.25 13.21 -1.35
N VAL A 191 -2.08 12.83 -2.32
CA VAL A 191 -2.26 13.57 -3.60
C VAL A 191 -2.71 15.01 -3.44
N VAL A 192 -3.23 15.39 -2.28
CA VAL A 192 -3.61 16.79 -1.99
C VAL A 192 -2.41 17.67 -1.66
N PHE A 193 -1.27 17.10 -1.24
CA PHE A 193 -0.09 17.87 -0.85
C PHE A 193 0.43 18.80 -1.95
N PRO A 194 0.55 18.40 -3.22
CA PRO A 194 0.94 19.33 -4.29
C PRO A 194 0.04 20.56 -4.43
N ARG A 195 -1.28 20.40 -4.21
CA ARG A 195 -2.25 21.52 -4.33
C ARG A 195 -2.21 22.51 -3.17
N LEU A 196 -1.76 22.06 -2.02
CA LEU A 196 -1.71 22.89 -0.83
C LEU A 196 -0.44 23.76 -0.83
N THR A 197 -0.47 24.86 -0.06
CA THR A 197 0.68 25.72 0.20
C THR A 197 1.11 25.71 1.65
N THR A 198 0.37 25.00 2.49
CA THR A 198 0.63 24.88 3.93
C THR A 198 0.61 23.39 4.33
N PRO A 199 1.58 22.93 5.11
CA PRO A 199 1.61 21.56 5.58
C PRO A 199 0.35 21.18 6.40
N VAL A 200 -0.15 19.99 6.14
CA VAL A 200 -1.29 19.35 6.83
C VAL A 200 -0.96 17.91 7.18
N VAL A 201 -1.79 17.28 8.00
CA VAL A 201 -1.70 15.86 8.30
C VAL A 201 -2.90 15.15 7.66
N CYS A 202 -2.63 14.07 6.93
CA CYS A 202 -3.66 13.33 6.19
C CYS A 202 -3.72 11.88 6.66
N PRO A 203 -4.41 11.58 7.79
CA PRO A 203 -4.60 10.19 8.19
C PRO A 203 -5.61 9.51 7.28
N THR A 204 -5.24 8.33 6.78
CA THR A 204 -6.12 7.46 5.98
C THR A 204 -7.20 6.85 6.87
N VAL A 205 -8.43 6.87 6.40
CA VAL A 205 -9.60 6.23 7.04
C VAL A 205 -9.73 4.79 6.57
N ASP A 206 -9.72 4.60 5.25
CA ASP A 206 -9.73 3.27 4.63
C ASP A 206 -8.88 3.24 3.37
N LEU A 207 -8.42 2.04 3.02
CA LEU A 207 -7.68 1.74 1.80
C LEU A 207 -8.24 0.45 1.19
N THR A 208 -8.74 0.52 -0.03
CA THR A 208 -9.17 -0.63 -0.82
C THR A 208 -8.19 -0.86 -1.97
N ILE A 209 -7.77 -2.12 -2.16
CA ILE A 209 -6.82 -2.54 -3.17
C ILE A 209 -7.42 -3.68 -3.99
N HIS A 210 -7.39 -3.56 -5.31
CA HIS A 210 -7.74 -4.63 -6.25
C HIS A 210 -6.48 -5.10 -6.98
N PHE A 211 -6.17 -6.39 -6.87
CA PHE A 211 -5.05 -7.02 -7.57
C PHE A 211 -5.53 -7.48 -8.95
N ARG A 212 -4.99 -6.86 -10.00
CA ARG A 212 -5.44 -7.02 -11.37
C ARG A 212 -4.68 -8.10 -12.12
N SER A 213 -3.46 -8.41 -11.68
CA SER A 213 -2.56 -9.38 -12.30
C SER A 213 -2.09 -10.45 -11.31
N ALA A 214 -1.53 -11.53 -11.82
CA ALA A 214 -0.77 -12.46 -11.00
C ALA A 214 0.48 -11.77 -10.46
N LEU A 215 0.79 -12.00 -9.19
CA LEU A 215 1.96 -11.45 -8.52
C LEU A 215 2.73 -12.56 -7.79
N PRO A 216 4.08 -12.56 -7.87
CA PRO A 216 4.89 -11.67 -8.72
C PRO A 216 4.58 -11.87 -10.21
N VAL A 217 4.86 -10.83 -11.02
CA VAL A 217 4.78 -10.96 -12.48
C VAL A 217 5.83 -11.94 -12.97
N GLU A 218 5.62 -12.53 -14.15
CA GLU A 218 6.59 -13.41 -14.79
C GLU A 218 7.89 -12.65 -15.04
N ASP A 219 9.03 -13.30 -14.81
CA ASP A 219 10.38 -12.73 -14.94
C ASP A 219 10.70 -11.51 -14.05
N ALA A 220 9.88 -11.24 -12.99
CA ALA A 220 10.14 -10.17 -12.06
C ALA A 220 11.51 -10.30 -11.38
N ARG A 221 12.24 -9.19 -11.31
CA ARG A 221 13.54 -9.09 -10.64
C ARG A 221 13.45 -8.25 -9.36
N PRO A 222 14.37 -8.48 -8.43
CA PRO A 222 14.35 -7.73 -7.16
C PRO A 222 14.54 -6.22 -7.30
N ASP A 223 15.16 -5.76 -8.38
CA ASP A 223 15.52 -4.38 -8.66
C ASP A 223 14.58 -3.68 -9.66
N ASP A 224 13.50 -4.34 -10.08
CA ASP A 224 12.52 -3.75 -10.98
C ASP A 224 11.83 -2.53 -10.35
N PHE A 225 11.68 -1.48 -11.16
CA PHE A 225 10.84 -0.34 -10.84
C PHE A 225 9.39 -0.59 -11.25
N TYR A 226 8.48 -0.05 -10.45
CA TYR A 226 7.03 -0.04 -10.72
C TYR A 226 6.56 1.40 -10.78
N LEU A 227 5.72 1.71 -11.76
CA LEU A 227 5.13 3.04 -11.88
C LEU A 227 3.87 3.13 -11.02
N GLY A 228 3.86 4.03 -10.04
CA GLY A 228 2.66 4.39 -9.30
C GLY A 228 2.13 5.74 -9.77
N VAL A 229 0.83 5.84 -10.04
CA VAL A 229 0.15 7.08 -10.38
C VAL A 229 -1.09 7.24 -9.51
N TYR A 230 -1.24 8.42 -8.91
CA TYR A 230 -2.31 8.68 -7.95
C TYR A 230 -2.94 10.04 -8.23
N ASP A 231 -4.27 10.11 -8.15
CA ASP A 231 -5.02 11.35 -8.34
C ASP A 231 -6.19 11.48 -7.36
N SER A 232 -6.63 12.72 -7.16
CA SER A 232 -7.87 13.05 -6.45
C SER A 232 -8.67 14.07 -7.23
N LYS A 233 -9.98 13.85 -7.31
CA LYS A 233 -10.91 14.74 -8.01
C LYS A 233 -11.70 15.63 -7.08
N LEU A 234 -11.80 15.25 -5.80
CA LEU A 234 -12.64 15.96 -4.84
C LEU A 234 -12.04 15.96 -3.43
N ALA A 235 -11.87 17.15 -2.87
CA ALA A 235 -11.69 17.34 -1.43
C ALA A 235 -12.82 18.22 -0.91
N ARG A 236 -13.55 17.74 0.09
CA ARG A 236 -14.72 18.44 0.70
C ARG A 236 -14.95 17.98 2.14
N ASP A 237 -15.44 18.88 2.97
CA ASP A 237 -15.81 18.61 4.38
C ASP A 237 -14.64 18.02 5.20
N GLY A 238 -13.40 18.38 4.86
CA GLY A 238 -12.20 17.87 5.52
C GLY A 238 -11.77 16.47 5.07
N PHE A 239 -12.38 15.91 4.02
CA PHE A 239 -12.01 14.63 3.42
C PHE A 239 -11.54 14.81 1.98
N PHE A 240 -10.67 13.92 1.54
CA PHE A 240 -10.38 13.68 0.12
C PHE A 240 -10.36 12.19 -0.17
N GLU A 241 -10.64 11.84 -1.42
CA GLU A 241 -10.41 10.51 -1.93
C GLU A 241 -9.13 10.48 -2.75
N GLU A 242 -8.51 9.32 -2.85
CA GLU A 242 -7.37 9.09 -3.71
C GLU A 242 -7.58 7.81 -4.50
N THR A 243 -7.37 7.87 -5.81
CA THR A 243 -7.35 6.71 -6.70
C THR A 243 -5.91 6.46 -7.12
N GLY A 244 -5.46 5.22 -7.06
CA GLY A 244 -4.10 4.82 -7.42
C GLY A 244 -4.07 3.66 -8.41
N GLU A 245 -3.06 3.66 -9.26
CA GLU A 245 -2.73 2.56 -10.16
C GLU A 245 -1.24 2.26 -10.08
N ILE A 246 -0.91 0.96 -10.11
CA ILE A 246 0.48 0.49 -10.14
C ILE A 246 0.67 -0.37 -11.39
N TRP A 247 1.70 -0.03 -12.14
CA TRP A 247 2.05 -0.63 -13.42
C TRP A 247 3.43 -1.27 -13.36
N SER A 248 3.62 -2.37 -14.10
CA SER A 248 4.96 -2.85 -14.41
C SER A 248 5.66 -1.90 -15.40
N ALA A 249 6.97 -2.01 -15.53
CA ALA A 249 7.72 -1.21 -16.49
C ALA A 249 7.33 -1.50 -17.95
N GLU A 250 6.76 -2.68 -18.22
CA GLU A 250 6.29 -3.14 -19.53
C GLU A 250 4.85 -2.69 -19.83
N GLY A 251 4.20 -1.94 -18.94
CA GLY A 251 2.87 -1.39 -19.14
C GLY A 251 1.72 -2.31 -18.71
N GLN A 252 1.97 -3.34 -17.91
CA GLN A 252 0.92 -4.17 -17.35
C GLN A 252 0.33 -3.51 -16.09
N LEU A 253 -1.01 -3.35 -16.03
CA LEU A 253 -1.70 -2.90 -14.83
C LEU A 253 -1.72 -4.00 -13.77
N LEU A 254 -1.09 -3.75 -12.64
CA LEU A 254 -0.92 -4.72 -11.56
C LEU A 254 -1.92 -4.54 -10.43
N VAL A 255 -2.13 -3.29 -10.01
CA VAL A 255 -2.94 -2.92 -8.85
C VAL A 255 -3.74 -1.67 -9.14
N GLN A 256 -4.98 -1.63 -8.66
CA GLN A 256 -5.78 -0.42 -8.52
C GLN A 256 -6.13 -0.23 -7.06
N SER A 257 -6.01 1.00 -6.56
CA SER A 257 -6.36 1.35 -5.18
C SER A 257 -7.32 2.51 -5.11
N ARG A 258 -8.04 2.58 -3.99
CA ARG A 258 -8.82 3.74 -3.61
C ARG A 258 -8.79 3.91 -2.11
N GLN A 259 -8.57 5.14 -1.65
CA GLN A 259 -8.62 5.46 -0.24
C GLN A 259 -9.43 6.71 0.04
N LEU A 260 -9.97 6.78 1.26
CA LEU A 260 -10.54 7.97 1.86
C LEU A 260 -9.62 8.44 2.98
N ALA A 261 -9.27 9.72 2.99
CA ALA A 261 -8.42 10.30 4.02
C ALA A 261 -8.94 11.66 4.50
N LEU A 262 -8.52 12.04 5.71
CA LEU A 262 -8.81 13.35 6.30
C LEU A 262 -7.76 14.39 5.89
N ILE A 263 -8.14 15.66 5.91
CA ILE A 263 -7.22 16.80 5.87
C ILE A 263 -7.33 17.50 7.22
N LEU A 264 -6.32 17.33 8.06
CA LEU A 264 -6.26 17.97 9.39
C LEU A 264 -5.28 19.15 9.32
N THR A 265 -5.81 20.35 9.48
CA THR A 265 -4.98 21.55 9.68
C THR A 265 -4.43 21.57 11.10
N PRO A 266 -3.19 22.02 11.30
CA PRO A 266 -2.54 22.14 12.61
C PRO A 266 -3.32 23.02 13.59
#